data_5af2d24a36363463f54a2de7555574ed
#
_entry.id   5af2d24a36363463f54a2de7555574ed
#
_cell.length_a   1.000
_cell.length_b   1.000
_cell.length_c   1.000
_cell.angle_alpha   90.00
_cell.angle_beta   90.00
_cell.angle_gamma   90.00
#
_symmetry.space_group_name_H-M   'P 1'
#
loop_
_entity.id
_entity.type
_entity.pdbx_description
1 polymer ?
#
loop_
_entity_poly.entity_id
_entity_poly.type
_entity_poly.pdbx_seq_one_letter_code
_entity_poly.pdbx_strand_id
1 'polypeptide(L)'
;MSVPHAVEQVRLGKHKGREIGSITTALYLQKASHCSLIAKTKNNNDDANFDDYSPYKDALEEYIRRNDIEFLIDIHSLSSKRDMDINLGLHLGYNIKDYEGVFDYLHKELLKNKFTVSIDAPFMASGNTVCNSMKKKFDNLFAIQIEINSKITKQEANFDRHCLLISVMEKWIKLIDKTFQKKVKKIKKIC
;
A
#
# COMPACT_ATOMS: atom_id res chain seq x y z
N MET A 1 4.88 4.71 2.80
CA MET A 1 3.60 4.43 2.09
C MET A 1 3.57 5.18 0.77
N SER A 2 2.80 4.68 -0.20
CA SER A 2 2.57 5.22 -1.55
C SER A 2 1.08 5.42 -1.80
N VAL A 3 0.69 6.51 -2.48
CA VAL A 3 -0.70 6.79 -2.90
C VAL A 3 -0.68 7.38 -4.32
N PRO A 4 -0.63 6.55 -5.37
CA PRO A 4 -0.51 7.02 -6.74
C PRO A 4 -1.80 7.66 -7.27
N HIS A 5 -2.97 7.30 -6.72
CA HIS A 5 -4.28 7.77 -7.15
C HIS A 5 -4.88 8.87 -6.25
N ALA A 6 -4.04 9.62 -5.53
CA ALA A 6 -4.49 10.78 -4.74
C ALA A 6 -5.07 11.92 -5.60
N VAL A 7 -4.76 11.94 -6.90
CA VAL A 7 -5.31 12.85 -7.91
C VAL A 7 -5.97 12.05 -9.04
N GLU A 8 -6.65 12.73 -9.95
CA GLU A 8 -7.16 12.11 -11.17
C GLU A 8 -6.06 11.46 -12.00
N GLN A 9 -6.39 10.38 -12.68
CA GLN A 9 -5.51 9.66 -13.59
C GLN A 9 -6.08 9.65 -15.00
N VAL A 10 -5.21 9.42 -15.97
CA VAL A 10 -5.62 9.15 -17.37
C VAL A 10 -5.12 7.78 -17.77
N ARG A 11 -6.01 6.85 -18.08
CA ARG A 11 -5.70 5.50 -18.53
C ARG A 11 -6.28 5.26 -19.92
N LEU A 12 -5.41 4.98 -20.88
CA LEU A 12 -5.82 4.79 -22.30
C LEU A 12 -6.69 5.95 -22.81
N GLY A 13 -6.30 7.19 -22.51
CA GLY A 13 -7.04 8.40 -22.90
C GLY A 13 -8.34 8.66 -22.11
N LYS A 14 -8.69 7.81 -21.14
CA LYS A 14 -9.91 7.97 -20.32
C LYS A 14 -9.56 8.50 -18.94
N HIS A 15 -10.25 9.57 -18.54
CA HIS A 15 -10.15 10.12 -17.20
C HIS A 15 -10.77 9.17 -16.17
N LYS A 16 -10.06 8.99 -15.06
CA LYS A 16 -10.51 8.26 -13.86
C LYS A 16 -10.39 9.19 -12.67
N GLY A 17 -11.44 9.26 -11.87
CA GLY A 17 -11.48 10.10 -10.68
C GLY A 17 -10.46 9.71 -9.64
N ARG A 18 -10.08 10.66 -8.81
CA ARG A 18 -9.20 10.45 -7.66
C ARG A 18 -9.82 9.52 -6.61
N GLU A 19 -8.98 8.82 -5.89
CA GLU A 19 -9.35 7.92 -4.80
C GLU A 19 -9.20 8.62 -3.44
N ILE A 20 -10.19 9.43 -3.06
CA ILE A 20 -10.14 10.24 -1.82
C ILE A 20 -9.91 9.36 -0.58
N GLY A 21 -10.53 8.17 -0.52
CA GLY A 21 -10.37 7.27 0.62
C GLY A 21 -8.95 6.78 0.82
N SER A 22 -8.15 6.58 -0.25
CA SER A 22 -6.77 6.15 -0.17
C SER A 22 -5.88 7.20 0.48
N ILE A 23 -5.95 8.46 0.01
CA ILE A 23 -5.13 9.53 0.58
C ILE A 23 -5.53 9.87 2.01
N THR A 24 -6.82 9.88 2.33
CA THR A 24 -7.30 10.11 3.70
C THR A 24 -6.77 9.04 4.66
N THR A 25 -6.88 7.76 4.30
CA THR A 25 -6.35 6.65 5.10
C THR A 25 -4.83 6.77 5.29
N ALA A 26 -4.10 7.08 4.22
CA ALA A 26 -2.64 7.23 4.29
C ALA A 26 -2.21 8.38 5.21
N LEU A 27 -2.91 9.51 5.19
CA LEU A 27 -2.61 10.64 6.08
C LEU A 27 -2.86 10.30 7.57
N TYR A 28 -3.95 9.58 7.88
CA TYR A 28 -4.18 9.09 9.24
C TYR A 28 -3.09 8.12 9.69
N LEU A 29 -2.70 7.17 8.84
CA LEU A 29 -1.63 6.21 9.14
C LEU A 29 -0.28 6.90 9.29
N GLN A 30 0.05 7.87 8.45
CA GLN A 30 1.26 8.67 8.59
C GLN A 30 1.31 9.36 9.95
N LYS A 31 0.21 10.01 10.35
CA LYS A 31 0.12 10.69 11.65
C LYS A 31 0.26 9.72 12.82
N ALA A 32 -0.33 8.53 12.73
CA ALA A 32 -0.35 7.56 13.81
C ALA A 32 0.96 6.75 13.95
N SER A 33 1.63 6.47 12.84
CA SER A 33 2.82 5.60 12.82
C SER A 33 4.13 6.32 12.50
N HIS A 34 4.07 7.61 12.13
CA HIS A 34 5.22 8.44 11.71
C HIS A 34 6.01 7.86 10.52
N CYS A 35 5.38 7.00 9.72
CA CYS A 35 6.02 6.46 8.52
C CYS A 35 6.05 7.49 7.38
N SER A 36 6.98 7.33 6.45
CA SER A 36 7.06 8.17 5.26
C SER A 36 5.87 7.99 4.34
N LEU A 37 5.40 9.07 3.73
CA LEU A 37 4.31 9.07 2.76
C LEU A 37 4.74 9.81 1.49
N ILE A 38 4.57 9.14 0.35
CA ILE A 38 4.62 9.73 -0.98
C ILE A 38 3.22 9.64 -1.60
N ALA A 39 2.71 10.75 -2.08
CA ALA A 39 1.42 10.81 -2.76
C ALA A 39 1.55 11.59 -4.07
N LYS A 40 0.87 11.14 -5.12
CA LYS A 40 0.81 11.87 -6.37
C LYS A 40 0.00 13.16 -6.19
N THR A 41 0.61 14.31 -6.47
CA THR A 41 -0.01 15.62 -6.26
C THR A 41 -0.42 16.31 -7.55
N LYS A 42 0.02 15.78 -8.71
CA LYS A 42 -0.25 16.35 -10.03
C LYS A 42 -0.70 15.27 -11.01
N ASN A 43 -1.74 15.56 -11.78
CA ASN A 43 -2.11 14.75 -12.94
C ASN A 43 -1.14 15.06 -14.09
N ASN A 44 -0.37 14.07 -14.52
CA ASN A 44 0.56 14.17 -15.64
C ASN A 44 0.02 13.46 -16.90
N ASN A 45 -1.30 13.29 -17.00
CA ASN A 45 -1.98 12.51 -18.03
C ASN A 45 -1.54 11.04 -18.08
N ASP A 46 -1.23 10.48 -16.90
CA ASP A 46 -0.76 9.12 -16.71
C ASP A 46 -1.52 8.40 -15.58
N ASP A 47 -1.42 7.09 -15.57
CA ASP A 47 -1.84 6.24 -14.46
C ASP A 47 -0.65 5.40 -13.98
N ALA A 48 -0.06 5.79 -12.85
CA ALA A 48 1.13 5.14 -12.31
C ALA A 48 0.94 3.63 -12.01
N ASN A 49 -0.29 3.17 -11.85
CA ASN A 49 -0.60 1.76 -11.60
C ASN A 49 -0.97 0.98 -12.88
N PHE A 50 -0.85 1.62 -14.05
CA PHE A 50 -1.18 1.01 -15.34
C PHE A 50 -0.08 1.23 -16.39
N ASP A 51 0.43 2.46 -16.52
CA ASP A 51 1.42 2.82 -17.51
C ASP A 51 2.79 2.26 -17.16
N ASP A 52 3.57 1.89 -18.17
CA ASP A 52 4.94 1.41 -17.97
C ASP A 52 5.81 2.53 -17.37
N TYR A 53 5.70 3.72 -17.94
CA TYR A 53 6.37 4.94 -17.46
C TYR A 53 5.43 5.86 -16.70
N SER A 54 5.90 6.41 -15.58
CA SER A 54 5.21 7.46 -14.83
C SER A 54 6.21 8.26 -14.00
N PRO A 55 6.17 9.61 -14.05
CA PRO A 55 7.00 10.46 -13.19
C PRO A 55 6.83 10.16 -11.69
N TYR A 56 5.67 9.66 -11.30
CA TYR A 56 5.42 9.21 -9.93
C TYR A 56 6.29 8.01 -9.55
N LYS A 57 6.42 7.03 -10.46
CA LYS A 57 7.29 5.86 -10.23
C LYS A 57 8.76 6.26 -10.11
N ASP A 58 9.21 7.21 -10.93
CA ASP A 58 10.59 7.69 -10.87
C ASP A 58 10.88 8.38 -9.54
N ALA A 59 9.98 9.26 -9.08
CA ALA A 59 10.11 9.92 -7.79
C ALA A 59 10.08 8.93 -6.62
N LEU A 60 9.23 7.91 -6.69
CA LEU A 60 9.15 6.85 -5.68
C LEU A 60 10.42 5.99 -5.67
N GLU A 61 10.94 5.60 -6.85
CA GLU A 61 12.20 4.86 -6.97
C GLU A 61 13.37 5.63 -6.34
N GLU A 62 13.50 6.90 -6.69
CA GLU A 62 14.54 7.76 -6.13
C GLU A 62 14.42 7.87 -4.60
N TYR A 63 13.20 8.01 -4.09
CA TYR A 63 12.95 8.07 -2.65
C TYR A 63 13.32 6.75 -1.95
N ILE A 64 12.93 5.60 -2.51
CA ILE A 64 13.27 4.28 -1.99
C ILE A 64 14.79 4.13 -1.91
N ARG A 65 15.50 4.46 -2.99
CA ARG A 65 16.95 4.34 -3.09
C ARG A 65 17.70 5.24 -2.10
N ARG A 66 17.29 6.51 -1.98
CA ARG A 66 17.97 7.49 -1.09
C ARG A 66 17.76 7.21 0.40
N ASN A 67 16.67 6.57 0.76
CA ASN A 67 16.29 6.37 2.16
C ASN A 67 16.33 4.90 2.59
N ASP A 68 16.92 4.01 1.79
CA ASP A 68 17.03 2.57 2.08
C ASP A 68 15.69 1.94 2.51
N ILE A 69 14.62 2.26 1.77
CA ILE A 69 13.29 1.76 2.11
C ILE A 69 13.19 0.27 1.78
N GLU A 70 12.86 -0.55 2.76
CA GLU A 70 12.62 -2.00 2.60
C GLU A 70 11.13 -2.37 2.55
N PHE A 71 10.21 -1.47 2.93
CA PHE A 71 8.77 -1.76 2.98
C PHE A 71 7.96 -0.71 2.23
N LEU A 72 7.27 -1.13 1.19
CA LEU A 72 6.35 -0.33 0.40
C LEU A 72 4.91 -0.80 0.61
N ILE A 73 4.07 0.09 1.11
CA ILE A 73 2.63 -0.12 1.25
C ILE A 73 1.94 0.84 0.28
N ASP A 74 1.32 0.31 -0.77
CA ASP A 74 0.64 1.09 -1.81
C ASP A 74 -0.87 1.06 -1.56
N ILE A 75 -1.47 2.22 -1.26
CA ILE A 75 -2.84 2.32 -0.78
C ILE A 75 -3.76 2.83 -1.89
N HIS A 76 -4.81 2.07 -2.14
CA HIS A 76 -5.84 2.30 -3.13
C HIS A 76 -7.25 2.25 -2.55
N SER A 77 -8.24 2.66 -3.32
CA SER A 77 -9.65 2.52 -2.98
C SER A 77 -10.38 1.72 -4.03
N LEU A 78 -11.00 0.63 -3.63
CA LEU A 78 -11.90 -0.14 -4.49
C LEU A 78 -13.36 0.36 -4.39
N SER A 79 -14.15 0.01 -5.39
CA SER A 79 -15.56 0.40 -5.48
C SER A 79 -16.37 -0.16 -4.30
N SER A 80 -17.30 0.64 -3.77
CA SER A 80 -18.27 0.23 -2.75
C SER A 80 -19.19 -0.93 -3.17
N LYS A 81 -19.28 -1.21 -4.47
CA LYS A 81 -20.07 -2.31 -5.03
C LYS A 81 -19.41 -3.69 -4.88
N ARG A 82 -18.16 -3.75 -4.39
CA ARG A 82 -17.46 -5.00 -4.14
C ARG A 82 -17.88 -5.59 -2.79
N ASP A 83 -17.91 -6.91 -2.71
CA ASP A 83 -18.33 -7.62 -1.48
C ASP A 83 -17.26 -7.59 -0.39
N MET A 84 -15.95 -7.63 -0.79
CA MET A 84 -14.86 -7.59 0.16
C MET A 84 -14.66 -6.17 0.73
N ASP A 85 -14.17 -6.11 1.96
CA ASP A 85 -13.73 -4.88 2.63
C ASP A 85 -12.35 -4.45 2.14
N ILE A 86 -11.46 -5.43 1.96
CA ILE A 86 -10.05 -5.21 1.63
C ILE A 86 -9.61 -6.25 0.60
N ASN A 87 -8.85 -5.81 -0.40
CA ASN A 87 -8.08 -6.71 -1.25
C ASN A 87 -6.58 -6.46 -1.04
N LEU A 88 -5.82 -7.53 -0.87
CA LEU A 88 -4.36 -7.53 -0.71
C LEU A 88 -3.73 -8.09 -1.98
N GLY A 89 -3.05 -7.23 -2.74
CA GLY A 89 -2.34 -7.60 -3.96
C GLY A 89 -0.88 -7.94 -3.66
N LEU A 90 -0.49 -9.18 -3.93
CA LEU A 90 0.81 -9.76 -3.58
C LEU A 90 1.58 -10.30 -4.79
N HIS A 91 0.96 -10.34 -5.96
CA HIS A 91 1.49 -10.99 -7.16
C HIS A 91 1.88 -12.46 -6.88
N LEU A 92 0.92 -13.24 -6.37
CA LEU A 92 1.11 -14.64 -5.97
C LEU A 92 2.27 -14.84 -4.98
N GLY A 93 2.51 -13.87 -4.10
CA GLY A 93 3.58 -13.89 -3.12
C GLY A 93 4.91 -13.29 -3.60
N TYR A 94 5.10 -13.06 -4.91
CA TYR A 94 6.35 -12.51 -5.43
C TYR A 94 6.73 -11.17 -4.78
N ASN A 95 5.78 -10.27 -4.58
CA ASN A 95 6.02 -8.94 -4.05
C ASN A 95 6.40 -8.93 -2.55
N ILE A 96 6.11 -10.02 -1.82
CA ILE A 96 6.35 -10.15 -0.37
C ILE A 96 7.38 -11.23 -0.02
N LYS A 97 8.07 -11.78 -1.01
CA LYS A 97 9.06 -12.84 -0.82
C LYS A 97 10.04 -12.48 0.30
N ASP A 98 10.32 -13.45 1.17
CA ASP A 98 11.17 -13.36 2.36
C ASP A 98 10.56 -12.55 3.53
N TYR A 99 9.30 -12.09 3.40
CA TYR A 99 8.57 -11.33 4.42
C TYR A 99 7.15 -11.89 4.66
N GLU A 100 6.90 -13.15 4.38
CA GLU A 100 5.58 -13.79 4.47
C GLU A 100 5.00 -13.65 5.89
N GLY A 101 5.82 -13.76 6.92
CA GLY A 101 5.37 -13.59 8.30
C GLY A 101 4.86 -12.17 8.63
N VAL A 102 5.36 -11.15 7.93
CA VAL A 102 4.86 -9.76 8.06
C VAL A 102 3.47 -9.64 7.46
N PHE A 103 3.26 -10.24 6.29
CA PHE A 103 1.97 -10.33 5.64
C PHE A 103 0.97 -11.14 6.46
N ASP A 104 1.36 -12.31 6.95
CA ASP A 104 0.51 -13.20 7.75
C ASP A 104 -0.06 -12.51 8.99
N TYR A 105 0.76 -11.67 9.64
CA TYR A 105 0.28 -10.89 10.78
C TYR A 105 -0.84 -9.94 10.38
N LEU A 106 -0.66 -9.15 9.30
CA LEU A 106 -1.71 -8.25 8.81
C LEU A 106 -2.99 -9.01 8.48
N HIS A 107 -2.87 -10.08 7.68
CA HIS A 107 -4.02 -10.87 7.24
C HIS A 107 -4.80 -11.44 8.44
N LYS A 108 -4.11 -12.04 9.42
CA LYS A 108 -4.72 -12.56 10.64
C LYS A 108 -5.42 -11.48 11.46
N GLU A 109 -4.80 -10.31 11.62
CA GLU A 109 -5.42 -9.22 12.38
C GLU A 109 -6.64 -8.62 11.66
N LEU A 110 -6.63 -8.53 10.33
CA LEU A 110 -7.80 -8.12 9.56
C LEU A 110 -8.97 -9.10 9.75
N LEU A 111 -8.73 -10.41 9.61
CA LEU A 111 -9.75 -11.45 9.80
C LEU A 111 -10.28 -11.46 11.23
N LYS A 112 -9.41 -11.36 12.23
CA LYS A 112 -9.78 -11.29 13.65
C LYS A 112 -10.72 -10.12 13.95
N ASN A 113 -10.51 -8.99 13.26
CA ASN A 113 -11.36 -7.81 13.35
C ASN A 113 -12.54 -7.84 12.36
N LYS A 114 -12.86 -9.03 11.82
CA LYS A 114 -14.02 -9.31 10.97
C LYS A 114 -14.04 -8.51 9.66
N PHE A 115 -12.90 -8.12 9.13
CA PHE A 115 -12.82 -7.62 7.76
C PHE A 115 -12.93 -8.80 6.78
N THR A 116 -13.71 -8.60 5.71
CA THR A 116 -13.71 -9.53 4.58
C THR A 116 -12.52 -9.20 3.68
N VAL A 117 -11.60 -10.17 3.54
CA VAL A 117 -10.34 -9.99 2.84
C VAL A 117 -10.27 -10.91 1.63
N SER A 118 -9.88 -10.38 0.48
CA SER A 118 -9.47 -11.16 -0.69
C SER A 118 -7.96 -10.97 -0.93
N ILE A 119 -7.33 -11.98 -1.52
CA ILE A 119 -5.91 -11.95 -1.86
C ILE A 119 -5.80 -12.15 -3.38
N ASP A 120 -5.05 -11.26 -4.04
CA ASP A 120 -4.76 -11.28 -5.48
C ASP A 120 -5.99 -11.28 -6.41
N ALA A 121 -7.18 -11.11 -5.87
CA ALA A 121 -8.42 -11.07 -6.65
C ALA A 121 -9.36 -10.00 -6.11
N PRO A 122 -9.77 -9.03 -6.94
CA PRO A 122 -9.48 -8.89 -8.38
C PRO A 122 -8.17 -8.16 -8.69
N PHE A 123 -7.45 -7.61 -7.69
CA PHE A 123 -6.25 -6.79 -7.90
C PHE A 123 -5.01 -7.53 -7.37
N MET A 124 -4.22 -8.05 -8.31
CA MET A 124 -3.06 -8.91 -8.00
C MET A 124 -1.78 -8.12 -7.71
N ALA A 125 -1.72 -6.84 -8.01
CA ALA A 125 -0.49 -6.03 -7.95
C ALA A 125 0.65 -6.55 -8.85
N SER A 126 0.30 -6.99 -10.07
CA SER A 126 1.22 -7.49 -11.11
C SER A 126 1.36 -6.49 -12.27
N GLY A 127 2.10 -6.85 -13.31
CA GLY A 127 2.28 -6.01 -14.51
C GLY A 127 2.98 -4.70 -14.19
N ASN A 128 2.40 -3.57 -14.60
CA ASN A 128 2.96 -2.23 -14.43
C ASN A 128 2.51 -1.53 -13.14
N THR A 129 1.90 -2.24 -12.19
CA THR A 129 1.55 -1.64 -10.89
C THR A 129 2.77 -1.09 -10.16
N VAL A 130 2.54 -0.11 -9.30
CA VAL A 130 3.60 0.52 -8.49
C VAL A 130 4.38 -0.54 -7.69
N CYS A 131 3.67 -1.42 -6.98
CA CYS A 131 4.30 -2.49 -6.18
C CYS A 131 5.21 -3.37 -7.02
N ASN A 132 4.71 -3.92 -8.14
CA ASN A 132 5.48 -4.82 -8.97
C ASN A 132 6.65 -4.10 -9.69
N SER A 133 6.45 -2.85 -10.12
CA SER A 133 7.50 -2.04 -10.74
C SER A 133 8.66 -1.78 -9.77
N MET A 134 8.34 -1.44 -8.51
CA MET A 134 9.36 -1.22 -7.48
C MET A 134 10.02 -2.54 -7.05
N LYS A 135 9.26 -3.62 -6.86
CA LYS A 135 9.83 -4.94 -6.52
C LYS A 135 10.82 -5.45 -7.55
N LYS A 136 10.57 -5.24 -8.84
CA LYS A 136 11.52 -5.60 -9.91
C LYS A 136 12.84 -4.83 -9.87
N LYS A 137 12.82 -3.61 -9.33
CA LYS A 137 14.01 -2.75 -9.20
C LYS A 137 14.77 -2.96 -7.89
N PHE A 138 14.09 -3.48 -6.87
CA PHE A 138 14.61 -3.68 -5.52
C PHE A 138 14.25 -5.07 -5.00
N ASP A 139 15.10 -6.04 -5.22
CA ASP A 139 14.84 -7.47 -4.87
C ASP A 139 14.46 -7.69 -3.41
N ASN A 140 15.04 -6.92 -2.49
CA ASN A 140 14.79 -7.04 -1.06
C ASN A 140 13.58 -6.21 -0.58
N LEU A 141 12.89 -5.52 -1.48
CA LEU A 141 11.72 -4.72 -1.12
C LEU A 141 10.53 -5.64 -0.84
N PHE A 142 9.93 -5.50 0.35
CA PHE A 142 8.54 -5.91 0.56
C PHE A 142 7.62 -4.90 -0.11
N ALA A 143 6.69 -5.33 -0.95
CA ALA A 143 5.72 -4.44 -1.58
C ALA A 143 4.32 -5.05 -1.53
N ILE A 144 3.36 -4.33 -1.01
CA ILE A 144 1.96 -4.77 -0.93
C ILE A 144 1.03 -3.69 -1.42
N GLN A 145 0.09 -4.05 -2.30
CA GLN A 145 -1.02 -3.20 -2.69
C GLN A 145 -2.22 -3.49 -1.78
N ILE A 146 -2.76 -2.45 -1.15
CA ILE A 146 -3.92 -2.55 -0.27
C ILE A 146 -5.06 -1.73 -0.87
N GLU A 147 -6.07 -2.42 -1.36
CA GLU A 147 -7.30 -1.84 -1.89
C GLU A 147 -8.36 -1.81 -0.78
N ILE A 148 -8.79 -0.63 -0.36
CA ILE A 148 -9.76 -0.45 0.71
C ILE A 148 -11.12 -0.10 0.11
N ASN A 149 -12.15 -0.85 0.46
CA ASN A 149 -13.50 -0.59 -0.03
C ASN A 149 -13.96 0.83 0.37
N SER A 150 -14.40 1.59 -0.62
CA SER A 150 -14.82 2.98 -0.40
C SER A 150 -16.05 3.12 0.51
N LYS A 151 -16.81 2.04 0.76
CA LYS A 151 -17.86 2.05 1.80
C LYS A 151 -17.28 2.29 3.21
N ILE A 152 -16.03 1.84 3.47
CA ILE A 152 -15.35 2.03 4.76
C ILE A 152 -14.86 3.48 4.91
N THR A 153 -14.34 4.08 3.83
CA THR A 153 -13.62 5.35 3.90
C THR A 153 -14.46 6.60 3.60
N LYS A 154 -15.67 6.44 3.02
CA LYS A 154 -16.48 7.56 2.53
C LYS A 154 -17.79 7.80 3.29
N GLN A 155 -18.21 6.86 4.13
CA GLN A 155 -19.52 6.93 4.80
C GLN A 155 -19.34 7.23 6.28
N GLU A 156 -20.01 8.26 6.77
CA GLU A 156 -20.05 8.59 8.20
C GLU A 156 -20.51 7.40 9.05
N ALA A 157 -21.49 6.63 8.55
CA ALA A 157 -21.98 5.43 9.21
C ALA A 157 -20.92 4.32 9.42
N ASN A 158 -19.80 4.40 8.72
CA ASN A 158 -18.70 3.43 8.81
C ASN A 158 -17.43 4.03 9.43
N PHE A 159 -17.53 5.18 10.08
CA PHE A 159 -16.38 5.85 10.69
C PHE A 159 -15.65 4.95 11.71
N ASP A 160 -16.38 4.26 12.58
CA ASP A 160 -15.79 3.33 13.56
C ASP A 160 -15.04 2.19 12.87
N ARG A 161 -15.56 1.71 11.74
CA ARG A 161 -14.90 0.66 10.95
C ARG A 161 -13.62 1.17 10.29
N HIS A 162 -13.61 2.41 9.84
CA HIS A 162 -12.40 3.05 9.33
C HIS A 162 -11.36 3.25 10.45
N CYS A 163 -11.77 3.73 11.62
CA CYS A 163 -10.90 3.86 12.79
C CYS A 163 -10.30 2.51 13.21
N LEU A 164 -11.10 1.45 13.20
CA LEU A 164 -10.64 0.09 13.49
C LEU A 164 -9.59 -0.37 12.47
N LEU A 165 -9.81 -0.14 11.17
CA LEU A 165 -8.83 -0.44 10.12
C LEU A 165 -7.51 0.33 10.35
N ILE A 166 -7.59 1.63 10.63
CA ILE A 166 -6.40 2.44 10.94
C ILE A 166 -5.65 1.84 12.13
N SER A 167 -6.34 1.46 13.21
CA SER A 167 -5.71 0.84 14.38
C SER A 167 -5.00 -0.48 14.06
N VAL A 168 -5.60 -1.33 13.23
CA VAL A 168 -4.98 -2.59 12.78
C VAL A 168 -3.73 -2.31 11.96
N MET A 169 -3.82 -1.43 10.97
CA MET A 169 -2.71 -1.09 10.09
C MET A 169 -1.58 -0.37 10.84
N GLU A 170 -1.90 0.52 11.77
CA GLU A 170 -0.91 1.18 12.63
C GLU A 170 -0.08 0.18 13.43
N LYS A 171 -0.73 -0.79 14.08
CA LYS A 171 -0.05 -1.85 14.84
C LYS A 171 0.88 -2.67 13.94
N TRP A 172 0.41 -2.99 12.74
CA TRP A 172 1.19 -3.71 11.75
C TRP A 172 2.41 -2.90 11.26
N ILE A 173 2.25 -1.62 10.93
CA ILE A 173 3.36 -0.73 10.53
C ILE A 173 4.40 -0.63 11.66
N LYS A 174 3.96 -0.48 12.90
CA LYS A 174 4.87 -0.47 14.07
C LYS A 174 5.59 -1.80 14.28
N LEU A 175 4.97 -2.93 13.91
CA LEU A 175 5.63 -4.24 13.92
C LEU A 175 6.71 -4.32 12.85
N ILE A 176 6.44 -3.84 11.63
CA ILE A 176 7.43 -3.75 10.54
C ILE A 176 8.66 -2.98 11.01
N ASP A 177 8.47 -1.78 11.56
CA ASP A 177 9.56 -0.93 12.05
C ASP A 177 10.42 -1.64 13.12
N LYS A 178 9.79 -2.29 14.09
CA LYS A 178 10.49 -3.09 15.12
C LYS A 178 11.28 -4.27 14.52
N THR A 179 10.76 -4.91 13.50
CA THR A 179 11.40 -6.05 12.83
C THR A 179 12.65 -5.58 12.09
N PHE A 180 12.55 -4.46 11.39
CA PHE A 180 13.66 -3.83 10.71
C PHE A 180 14.77 -3.39 11.67
N GLN A 181 14.44 -2.71 12.76
CA GLN A 181 15.37 -2.28 13.79
C GLN A 181 16.17 -3.44 14.39
N LYS A 182 15.54 -4.62 14.58
CA LYS A 182 16.22 -5.83 15.04
C LYS A 182 17.21 -6.37 14.02
N LYS A 183 16.86 -6.35 12.73
CA LYS A 183 17.72 -6.79 11.61
C LYS A 183 18.99 -5.94 11.54
N VAL A 184 18.85 -4.62 11.58
CA VAL A 184 19.96 -3.65 11.57
C VAL A 184 20.89 -3.83 12.79
N LYS A 185 20.33 -4.02 13.99
CA LYS A 185 21.13 -4.26 15.21
C LYS A 185 21.89 -5.59 15.14
N LYS A 186 21.35 -6.62 14.51
CA LYS A 186 22.03 -7.91 14.34
C LYS A 186 23.22 -7.80 13.38
N ILE A 187 23.08 -7.06 12.28
CA ILE A 187 24.16 -6.81 11.33
C ILE A 187 25.31 -6.03 12.00
N LYS A 188 25.01 -4.96 12.74
CA LYS A 188 26.02 -4.15 13.46
C LYS A 188 26.75 -4.89 14.58
N LYS A 189 26.27 -6.07 15.02
CA LYS A 189 26.97 -6.91 16.01
C LYS A 189 27.91 -7.94 15.36
N ILE A 190 27.85 -8.10 14.06
CA ILE A 190 28.65 -9.07 13.29
C ILE A 190 29.84 -8.36 12.61
N CYS A 191 29.75 -7.05 12.44
CA CYS A 191 30.84 -6.15 12.02
C CYS A 191 31.52 -5.52 13.22
#